data_4b716848dabbb36f8730906dac51d251
#
_entry.id   4b716848dabbb36f8730906dac51d251
#
_cell.length_a   1.000
_cell.length_b   1.000
_cell.length_c   1.000
_cell.angle_alpha   90.00
_cell.angle_beta   90.00
_cell.angle_gamma   90.00
#
_symmetry.space_group_name_H-M   'P 1'
#
loop_
_entity.id
_entity.type
_entity.pdbx_description
1 polymer ?
#
loop_
_entity_poly.entity_id
_entity_poly.type
_entity_poly.pdbx_seq_one_letter_code
_entity_poly.pdbx_strand_id
1 'polypeptide(L)'
;MLTQHAGAPELVDLEVASTLRRMVYRGELPEAAALGILRDIRDAPLSRAPHRSLVDRVWQLLDSITSYDAAYVALAETLDVPLVTCDGRLARAHGHNAEIEFYPTSA
;
A
#
# COMPACT_ATOMS: atom_id res chain seq x y z
N MET A 1 -7.45 24.98 -6.33
CA MET A 1 -7.42 23.59 -6.76
C MET A 1 -6.50 22.80 -5.85
N LEU A 2 -7.03 21.79 -5.25
CA LEU A 2 -6.25 20.94 -4.37
C LEU A 2 -5.53 19.87 -5.19
N THR A 3 -4.21 19.89 -5.14
CA THR A 3 -3.42 18.82 -5.69
C THR A 3 -3.22 17.80 -4.59
N GLN A 4 -3.84 16.64 -4.73
CA GLN A 4 -3.61 15.56 -3.80
C GLN A 4 -2.36 14.80 -4.21
N HIS A 5 -1.40 14.76 -3.33
CA HIS A 5 -0.21 13.94 -3.51
C HIS A 5 -0.46 12.60 -2.86
N ALA A 6 -0.41 11.52 -3.63
CA ALA A 6 -0.41 10.19 -3.11
C ALA A 6 1.03 9.78 -2.78
N GLY A 7 1.21 9.12 -1.64
CA GLY A 7 2.49 8.58 -1.22
C GLY A 7 2.39 7.11 -0.90
N ALA A 8 3.48 6.40 -1.08
CA ALA A 8 3.57 4.98 -0.73
C ALA A 8 5.00 4.64 -0.34
N PRO A 9 5.21 3.58 0.45
CA PRO A 9 6.54 3.03 0.61
C PRO A 9 7.11 2.60 -0.74
N GLU A 10 8.43 2.68 -0.88
CA GLU A 10 9.11 2.33 -2.13
C GLU A 10 8.80 0.91 -2.60
N LEU A 11 8.49 0.01 -1.68
CA LEU A 11 8.15 -1.38 -1.98
C LEU A 11 6.84 -1.54 -2.79
N VAL A 12 6.06 -0.48 -2.96
CA VAL A 12 4.75 -0.54 -3.64
C VAL A 12 4.85 -1.15 -5.04
N ASP A 13 5.88 -0.83 -5.78
CA ASP A 13 6.04 -1.35 -7.14
C ASP A 13 6.19 -2.87 -7.15
N LEU A 14 6.92 -3.41 -6.18
CA LEU A 14 7.13 -4.85 -6.07
C LEU A 14 5.87 -5.58 -5.58
N GLU A 15 5.12 -4.96 -4.68
CA GLU A 15 3.86 -5.52 -4.21
C GLU A 15 2.82 -5.57 -5.33
N VAL A 16 2.72 -4.49 -6.11
CA VAL A 16 1.83 -4.45 -7.27
C VAL A 16 2.23 -5.53 -8.28
N ALA A 17 3.52 -5.66 -8.57
CA ALA A 17 4.01 -6.70 -9.48
C ALA A 17 3.61 -8.10 -9.00
N SER A 18 3.78 -8.38 -7.72
CA SER A 18 3.41 -9.67 -7.14
C SER A 18 1.90 -9.93 -7.25
N THR A 19 1.09 -8.93 -6.95
CA THR A 19 -0.37 -9.05 -7.03
C THR A 19 -0.82 -9.32 -8.46
N LEU A 20 -0.29 -8.55 -9.42
CA LEU A 20 -0.63 -8.71 -10.85
C LEU A 20 -0.21 -10.09 -11.35
N ARG A 21 0.95 -10.59 -10.94
CA ARG A 21 1.41 -11.93 -11.35
C ARG A 21 0.46 -13.01 -10.85
N ARG A 22 -0.02 -12.89 -9.61
CA ARG A 22 -1.01 -13.85 -9.10
C ARG A 22 -2.30 -13.82 -9.92
N MET A 23 -2.77 -12.63 -10.30
CA MET A 23 -3.97 -12.48 -11.13
C MET A 23 -3.81 -13.12 -12.51
N VAL A 24 -2.63 -12.97 -13.11
CA VAL A 24 -2.33 -13.63 -14.38
C VAL A 24 -2.37 -15.14 -14.23
N TYR A 25 -1.74 -15.68 -13.19
CA TYR A 25 -1.72 -17.12 -12.96
C TYR A 25 -3.11 -17.70 -12.68
N ARG A 26 -4.01 -16.91 -12.10
CA ARG A 26 -5.39 -17.33 -11.86
C ARG A 26 -6.30 -17.16 -13.07
N GLY A 27 -5.77 -16.65 -14.17
CA GLY A 27 -6.58 -16.39 -15.37
C GLY A 27 -7.52 -15.20 -15.25
N GLU A 28 -7.32 -14.34 -14.24
CA GLU A 28 -8.17 -13.17 -14.01
C GLU A 28 -7.78 -11.99 -14.91
N LEU A 29 -6.58 -11.99 -15.45
CA LEU A 29 -6.02 -10.86 -16.18
C LEU A 29 -5.01 -11.36 -17.21
N PRO A 30 -5.10 -10.91 -18.49
CA PRO A 30 -4.08 -11.22 -19.49
C PRO A 30 -2.73 -10.62 -19.10
N GLU A 31 -1.65 -11.30 -19.44
CA GLU A 31 -0.30 -10.83 -19.08
C GLU A 31 0.00 -9.44 -19.64
N ALA A 32 -0.38 -9.16 -20.89
CA ALA A 32 -0.16 -7.86 -21.49
C ALA A 32 -0.88 -6.74 -20.73
N ALA A 33 -2.10 -7.01 -20.28
CA ALA A 33 -2.87 -6.05 -19.47
C ALA A 33 -2.22 -5.82 -18.11
N ALA A 34 -1.73 -6.88 -17.47
CA ALA A 34 -1.04 -6.78 -16.19
C ALA A 34 0.23 -5.91 -16.32
N LEU A 35 1.02 -6.15 -17.34
CA LEU A 35 2.23 -5.36 -17.58
C LEU A 35 1.90 -3.89 -17.85
N GLY A 36 0.82 -3.63 -18.58
CA GLY A 36 0.34 -2.26 -18.81
C GLY A 36 -0.01 -1.55 -17.50
N ILE A 37 -0.74 -2.21 -16.61
CA ILE A 37 -1.09 -1.66 -15.31
C ILE A 37 0.17 -1.39 -14.48
N LEU A 38 1.11 -2.32 -14.46
CA LEU A 38 2.36 -2.16 -13.72
C LEU A 38 3.13 -0.93 -14.20
N ARG A 39 3.23 -0.74 -15.52
CA ARG A 39 3.90 0.41 -16.09
C ARG A 39 3.18 1.73 -15.78
N ASP A 40 1.85 1.71 -15.78
CA ASP A 40 1.07 2.89 -15.43
C ASP A 40 1.32 3.30 -13.98
N ILE A 41 1.41 2.35 -13.06
CA ILE A 41 1.72 2.62 -11.66
C ILE A 41 3.16 3.11 -11.50
N ARG A 42 4.11 2.51 -12.23
CA ARG A 42 5.49 2.98 -12.22
C ARG A 42 5.59 4.45 -12.59
N ASP A 43 4.82 4.87 -13.59
CA ASP A 43 4.90 6.21 -14.16
C ASP A 43 3.90 7.18 -13.52
N ALA A 44 3.05 6.72 -12.61
CA ALA A 44 2.08 7.57 -11.92
C ALA A 44 2.77 8.60 -11.03
N PRO A 45 2.14 9.77 -10.82
CA PRO A 45 2.68 10.81 -9.92
C PRO A 45 2.53 10.40 -8.46
N LEU A 46 3.19 9.32 -8.08
CA LEU A 46 3.16 8.73 -6.75
C LEU A 46 4.52 8.96 -6.10
N SER A 47 4.54 9.63 -4.93
CA SER A 47 5.76 9.82 -4.17
C SER A 47 6.12 8.54 -3.46
N ARG A 48 7.31 8.03 -3.72
CA ARG A 48 7.81 6.79 -3.10
C ARG A 48 8.79 7.14 -2.00
N ALA A 49 8.53 6.62 -0.81
CA ALA A 49 9.34 6.90 0.36
C ALA A 49 10.17 5.67 0.74
N PRO A 50 11.49 5.83 0.97
CA PRO A 50 12.30 4.73 1.51
C PRO A 50 11.77 4.32 2.88
N HIS A 51 11.81 3.04 3.17
CA HIS A 51 11.29 2.53 4.45
C HIS A 51 12.30 2.58 5.59
N ARG A 52 13.57 2.86 5.31
CA ARG A 52 14.62 2.82 6.33
C ARG A 52 14.29 3.68 7.54
N SER A 53 13.80 4.89 7.33
CA SER A 53 13.45 5.81 8.42
C SER A 53 12.21 5.36 9.20
N LEU A 54 11.46 4.38 8.69
CA LEU A 54 10.24 3.88 9.31
C LEU A 54 10.46 2.60 10.12
N VAL A 55 11.68 2.05 10.10
CA VAL A 55 11.95 0.71 10.62
C VAL A 55 11.62 0.58 12.11
N ASP A 56 11.93 1.57 12.91
CA ASP A 56 11.62 1.52 14.33
C ASP A 56 10.11 1.47 14.57
N ARG A 57 9.37 2.31 13.84
CA ARG A 57 7.91 2.31 13.97
C ARG A 57 7.29 1.02 13.44
N VAL A 58 7.82 0.51 12.32
CA VAL A 58 7.40 -0.78 11.78
C VAL A 58 7.54 -1.86 12.84
N TRP A 59 8.69 -1.94 13.49
CA TRP A 59 8.93 -2.93 14.53
C TRP A 59 7.85 -2.87 15.63
N GLN A 60 7.48 -1.68 16.08
CA GLN A 60 6.46 -1.50 17.11
C GLN A 60 5.08 -2.00 16.66
N LEU A 61 4.80 -1.99 15.36
CA LEU A 61 3.50 -2.36 14.83
C LEU A 61 3.37 -3.85 14.51
N LEU A 62 4.46 -4.61 14.60
CA LEU A 62 4.46 -6.02 14.17
C LEU A 62 3.64 -6.95 15.07
N ASP A 63 3.22 -6.49 16.24
CA ASP A 63 2.34 -7.31 17.09
C ASP A 63 0.95 -7.49 16.48
N SER A 64 0.52 -6.57 15.62
CA SER A 64 -0.84 -6.56 15.08
C SER A 64 -0.92 -6.65 13.56
N ILE A 65 0.12 -6.27 12.83
CA ILE A 65 0.10 -6.26 11.37
C ILE A 65 1.44 -6.75 10.80
N THR A 66 1.42 -7.11 9.51
CA THR A 66 2.63 -7.55 8.82
C THR A 66 3.60 -6.39 8.61
N SER A 67 4.87 -6.71 8.34
CA SER A 67 5.88 -5.68 8.12
C SER A 67 5.57 -4.80 6.90
N TYR A 68 5.00 -5.39 5.85
CA TYR A 68 4.63 -4.61 4.66
C TYR A 68 3.49 -3.64 4.98
N ASP A 69 2.43 -4.11 5.64
CA ASP A 69 1.34 -3.23 6.06
C ASP A 69 1.81 -2.18 7.07
N ALA A 70 2.71 -2.56 7.96
CA ALA A 70 3.28 -1.64 8.94
C ALA A 70 4.05 -0.50 8.27
N ALA A 71 4.72 -0.75 7.15
CA ALA A 71 5.41 0.30 6.41
C ALA A 71 4.43 1.35 5.88
N TYR A 72 3.28 0.92 5.35
CA TYR A 72 2.23 1.85 4.90
C TYR A 72 1.64 2.64 6.04
N VAL A 73 1.33 1.97 7.15
CA VAL A 73 0.79 2.64 8.35
C VAL A 73 1.77 3.66 8.91
N ALA A 74 3.04 3.28 9.07
CA ALA A 74 4.07 4.17 9.58
C ALA A 74 4.27 5.40 8.68
N LEU A 75 4.23 5.21 7.38
CA LEU A 75 4.34 6.33 6.45
C LEU A 75 3.14 7.27 6.58
N ALA A 76 1.93 6.72 6.66
CA ALA A 76 0.72 7.54 6.83
C ALA A 76 0.78 8.35 8.13
N GLU A 77 1.25 7.74 9.22
CA GLU A 77 1.44 8.45 10.49
C GLU A 77 2.46 9.59 10.34
N THR A 78 3.59 9.29 9.70
CA THR A 78 4.67 10.27 9.52
C THR A 78 4.24 11.46 8.68
N LEU A 79 3.48 11.23 7.64
CA LEU A 79 3.00 12.26 6.74
C LEU A 79 1.71 12.92 7.24
N ASP A 80 1.09 12.37 8.29
CA ASP A 80 -0.19 12.82 8.83
C ASP A 80 -1.27 12.87 7.73
N VAL A 81 -1.37 11.78 6.99
CA VAL A 81 -2.36 11.61 5.93
C VAL A 81 -3.12 10.31 6.14
N PRO A 82 -4.36 10.21 5.62
CA PRO A 82 -5.10 8.96 5.72
C PRO A 82 -4.44 7.84 4.93
N LEU A 83 -4.55 6.62 5.44
CA LEU A 83 -4.19 5.41 4.71
C LEU A 83 -5.44 4.84 4.07
N VAL A 84 -5.41 4.70 2.75
CA VAL A 84 -6.52 4.11 2.00
C VAL A 84 -6.27 2.61 1.86
N THR A 85 -7.25 1.80 2.22
CA THR A 85 -7.14 0.35 2.13
C THR A 85 -8.46 -0.30 1.78
N CYS A 86 -8.40 -1.45 1.11
CA CYS A 86 -9.53 -2.36 0.89
C CYS A 86 -9.46 -3.58 1.82
N ASP A 87 -8.45 -3.66 2.66
CA ASP A 87 -8.24 -4.79 3.57
C ASP A 87 -8.93 -4.53 4.91
N GLY A 88 -9.99 -5.29 5.18
CA GLY A 88 -10.74 -5.15 6.42
C GLY A 88 -9.93 -5.48 7.66
N ARG A 89 -8.95 -6.39 7.57
CA ARG A 89 -8.08 -6.70 8.71
C ARG A 89 -7.21 -5.51 9.07
N LEU A 90 -6.64 -4.85 8.06
CA LEU A 90 -5.84 -3.65 8.28
C LEU A 90 -6.70 -2.52 8.83
N ALA A 91 -7.92 -2.36 8.32
CA ALA A 91 -8.85 -1.33 8.80
C ALA A 91 -9.20 -1.50 10.28
N ARG A 92 -9.17 -2.75 10.79
CA ARG A 92 -9.49 -3.06 12.19
C ARG A 92 -8.25 -3.22 13.07
N ALA A 93 -7.06 -3.01 12.53
CA ALA A 93 -5.82 -3.16 13.28
C ALA A 93 -5.72 -2.13 14.40
N HIS A 94 -5.02 -2.51 15.46
CA HIS A 94 -4.82 -1.67 16.65
C HIS A 94 -3.34 -1.30 16.81
N GLY A 95 -3.08 -0.37 17.71
CA GLY A 95 -1.72 -0.01 18.08
C GLY A 95 -1.08 1.05 17.21
N HIS A 96 -1.83 1.61 16.27
CA HIS A 96 -1.33 2.68 15.40
C HIS A 96 -2.17 3.95 15.55
N ASN A 97 -1.64 5.06 15.05
CA ASN A 97 -2.28 6.38 15.08
C ASN A 97 -2.71 6.87 13.70
N ALA A 98 -2.60 6.03 12.67
CA ALA A 98 -3.01 6.42 11.33
C ALA A 98 -4.53 6.45 11.21
N GLU A 99 -5.05 7.43 10.48
CA GLU A 99 -6.43 7.44 10.05
C GLU A 99 -6.58 6.46 8.89
N ILE A 100 -7.57 5.57 8.98
CA ILE A 100 -7.80 4.56 7.94
C ILE A 100 -9.06 4.92 7.17
N GLU A 101 -8.93 5.03 5.86
CA GLU A 101 -10.08 5.10 4.95
C GLU A 101 -10.29 3.73 4.33
N PHE A 102 -11.36 3.06 4.72
CA PHE A 102 -11.65 1.71 4.27
C PHE A 102 -12.67 1.74 3.14
N TYR A 103 -12.32 1.10 2.03
CA TYR A 103 -13.20 0.91 0.88
C TYR A 103 -13.40 -0.58 0.67
N PRO A 104 -14.53 -1.15 1.15
CA PRO A 104 -14.76 -2.58 0.98
C PRO A 104 -14.87 -2.93 -0.50
N THR A 105 -14.25 -4.04 -0.87
CA THR A 105 -14.39 -4.58 -2.22
C THR A 105 -15.71 -5.33 -2.33
N SER A 106 -16.42 -5.11 -3.43
CA SER A 106 -17.57 -5.94 -3.72
C SER A 106 -17.08 -7.30 -4.19
N ALA A 107 -17.49 -8.33 -3.50
CA ALA A 107 -17.13 -9.70 -3.84
C ALA A 107 -17.91 -10.17 -5.08
#